data_319d9ff67c5b297f5d02383e27ddda62
#
_entry.id   319d9ff67c5b297f5d02383e27ddda62
#
_cell.length_a   1.000
_cell.length_b   1.000
_cell.length_c   1.000
_cell.angle_alpha   90.00
_cell.angle_beta   90.00
_cell.angle_gamma   90.00
#
_symmetry.space_group_name_H-M   'P 1'
#
loop_
_entity.id
_entity.type
_entity.pdbx_description
1 polymer ?
#
loop_
_entity_poly.entity_id
_entity_poly.type
_entity_poly.pdbx_seq_one_letter_code
_entity_poly.pdbx_strand_id
1 'polypeptide(L)'
;YKIWEQEGKKIPLGKLKDLANTYKRQLAVFLLPTTPEKISKPKDFRNLSPADSKFSKKVLDVMRDVNYFCQLAQELQGETYWAKRYEWIREAKEKINDNHTFHLQLREMLNIDIEDQLQFTSDYEAYRKWRLAVEDRLGILIFQFPMPIKEVEGFCFTEKLPYAIVVNSNYNYYY
;
A
#
# COMPACT_ATOMS: atom_id res chain seq x y z
N TYR A 1 -4.42 6.08 33.53
CA TYR A 1 -3.22 5.94 32.69
C TYR A 1 -2.02 6.63 33.33
N LYS A 2 -2.12 7.87 33.86
CA LYS A 2 -1.00 8.64 34.48
C LYS A 2 -0.22 7.86 35.52
N ILE A 3 -0.91 7.04 36.34
CA ILE A 3 -0.26 6.21 37.39
C ILE A 3 0.67 5.15 36.78
N TRP A 4 0.33 4.58 35.63
CA TRP A 4 1.16 3.58 34.97
C TRP A 4 2.36 4.18 34.24
N GLU A 5 2.18 5.36 33.66
CA GLU A 5 3.26 6.09 32.98
C GLU A 5 4.29 6.66 33.96
N GLN A 6 3.84 7.14 35.12
CA GLN A 6 4.70 7.83 36.10
C GLN A 6 5.30 6.91 37.15
N GLU A 7 4.57 5.88 37.59
CA GLU A 7 4.99 5.02 38.72
C GLU A 7 5.55 3.66 38.26
N GLY A 8 5.63 3.37 36.97
CA GLY A 8 6.17 2.10 36.48
C GLY A 8 5.42 0.85 36.94
N LYS A 9 4.18 1.00 37.41
CA LYS A 9 3.37 -0.13 37.87
C LYS A 9 2.99 -1.03 36.72
N LYS A 10 2.99 -2.35 36.97
CA LYS A 10 2.58 -3.36 35.97
C LYS A 10 1.14 -3.10 35.52
N ILE A 11 0.95 -2.92 34.22
CA ILE A 11 -0.39 -2.76 33.61
C ILE A 11 -1.06 -4.13 33.56
N PRO A 12 -2.29 -4.31 34.07
CA PRO A 12 -3.04 -5.55 33.91
C PRO A 12 -3.26 -5.85 32.43
N LEU A 13 -3.13 -7.12 32.03
CA LEU A 13 -3.23 -7.55 30.64
C LEU A 13 -4.56 -7.12 29.98
N GLY A 14 -5.68 -7.15 30.73
CA GLY A 14 -6.98 -6.66 30.23
C GLY A 14 -6.92 -5.20 29.81
N LYS A 15 -6.33 -4.34 30.64
CA LYS A 15 -6.18 -2.91 30.31
C LYS A 15 -5.22 -2.67 29.16
N LEU A 16 -4.19 -3.50 29.02
CA LEU A 16 -3.28 -3.43 27.88
C LEU A 16 -3.99 -3.82 26.57
N LYS A 17 -4.90 -4.78 26.61
CA LYS A 17 -5.78 -5.14 25.46
C LYS A 17 -6.73 -3.99 25.11
N ASP A 18 -7.32 -3.32 26.11
CA ASP A 18 -8.18 -2.17 25.89
C ASP A 18 -7.41 -1.03 25.20
N LEU A 19 -6.18 -0.76 25.66
CA LEU A 19 -5.29 0.20 25.01
C LEU A 19 -4.98 -0.18 23.57
N ALA A 20 -4.61 -1.45 23.33
CA ALA A 20 -4.31 -1.95 22.00
C ALA A 20 -5.48 -1.76 21.03
N ASN A 21 -6.70 -2.00 21.48
CA ASN A 21 -7.92 -1.77 20.69
C ASN A 21 -8.17 -0.27 20.46
N THR A 22 -8.04 0.57 21.50
CA THR A 22 -8.25 2.02 21.42
C THR A 22 -7.27 2.67 20.43
N TYR A 23 -5.99 2.30 20.50
CA TYR A 23 -4.95 2.81 19.62
C TYR A 23 -4.84 2.05 18.30
N LYS A 24 -5.69 1.04 18.07
CA LYS A 24 -5.68 0.21 16.87
C LYS A 24 -4.29 -0.35 16.57
N ARG A 25 -3.63 -0.89 17.61
CA ARG A 25 -2.30 -1.49 17.55
C ARG A 25 -2.34 -2.95 18.01
N GLN A 26 -1.33 -3.71 17.61
CA GLN A 26 -1.11 -5.04 18.15
C GLN A 26 -0.67 -4.94 19.62
N LEU A 27 -1.06 -5.92 20.45
CA LEU A 27 -0.70 -5.93 21.87
C LEU A 27 0.81 -5.89 22.09
N ALA A 28 1.56 -6.61 21.25
CA ALA A 28 3.01 -6.68 21.32
C ALA A 28 3.69 -5.31 21.22
N VAL A 29 3.11 -4.34 20.54
CA VAL A 29 3.64 -2.98 20.38
C VAL A 29 3.80 -2.27 21.74
N PHE A 30 2.90 -2.56 22.69
CA PHE A 30 2.96 -1.97 24.04
C PHE A 30 4.00 -2.63 24.96
N LEU A 31 4.66 -3.69 24.48
CA LEU A 31 5.75 -4.38 25.18
C LEU A 31 7.13 -4.04 24.60
N LEU A 32 7.19 -3.21 23.56
CA LEU A 32 8.44 -2.76 22.98
C LEU A 32 9.15 -1.76 23.91
N PRO A 33 10.47 -1.78 23.97
CA PRO A 33 11.26 -0.84 24.79
C PRO A 33 11.18 0.60 24.26
N THR A 34 10.90 0.78 22.98
CA THR A 34 10.83 2.08 22.32
C THR A 34 9.51 2.21 21.52
N THR A 35 9.02 3.44 21.42
CA THR A 35 7.82 3.72 20.62
C THR A 35 8.13 3.49 19.14
N PRO A 36 7.32 2.69 18.41
CA PRO A 36 7.50 2.51 16.98
C PRO A 36 7.33 3.83 16.23
N GLU A 37 8.07 3.98 15.14
CA GLU A 37 7.94 5.13 14.26
C GLU A 37 6.51 5.28 13.73
N LYS A 38 6.10 6.54 13.53
CA LYS A 38 4.83 6.84 12.88
C LYS A 38 4.92 6.43 11.41
N ILE A 39 4.01 5.56 11.00
CA ILE A 39 3.87 5.23 9.59
C ILE A 39 3.27 6.44 8.88
N SER A 40 3.90 6.86 7.78
CA SER A 40 3.28 7.84 6.89
C SER A 40 1.99 7.25 6.34
N LYS A 41 0.90 8.01 6.42
CA LYS A 41 -0.35 7.57 5.79
C LYS A 41 -0.17 7.74 4.29
N PRO A 42 -0.65 6.78 3.48
CA PRO A 42 -0.71 6.97 2.04
C PRO A 42 -1.45 8.28 1.71
N LYS A 43 -1.03 8.98 0.66
CA LYS A 43 -1.66 10.24 0.25
C LYS A 43 -2.82 10.01 -0.71
N ASP A 44 -2.79 8.91 -1.42
CA ASP A 44 -3.74 8.61 -2.47
C ASP A 44 -4.61 7.41 -2.09
N PHE A 45 -5.92 7.64 -2.01
CA PHE A 45 -6.93 6.65 -1.71
C PHE A 45 -8.06 6.74 -2.72
N ARG A 46 -8.51 5.61 -3.26
CA ARG A 46 -9.78 5.56 -4.00
C ARG A 46 -10.95 5.47 -3.03
N ASN A 47 -12.01 6.25 -3.31
CA ASN A 47 -13.29 6.26 -2.60
C ASN A 47 -13.30 6.77 -1.15
N LEU A 48 -12.40 7.67 -0.78
CA LEU A 48 -12.49 8.31 0.53
C LEU A 48 -12.93 9.77 0.43
N SER A 49 -14.02 10.09 1.13
CA SER A 49 -14.30 11.47 1.48
C SER A 49 -13.19 11.98 2.41
N PRO A 50 -12.48 13.06 2.08
CA PRO A 50 -11.30 13.51 2.86
C PRO A 50 -11.59 13.88 4.31
N ALA A 51 -12.87 14.13 4.65
CA ALA A 51 -13.26 14.71 5.94
C ALA A 51 -13.45 13.71 7.09
N ASP A 52 -13.72 12.40 6.83
CA ASP A 52 -14.21 11.47 7.86
C ASP A 52 -13.41 10.17 8.02
N SER A 53 -12.24 10.04 7.44
CA SER A 53 -11.52 8.77 7.37
C SER A 53 -10.88 8.32 8.68
N LYS A 54 -11.70 7.85 9.60
CA LYS A 54 -11.25 6.98 10.70
C LYS A 54 -11.19 5.56 10.18
N PHE A 55 -10.06 5.17 9.62
CA PHE A 55 -9.83 3.80 9.18
C PHE A 55 -10.03 2.80 10.31
N SER A 56 -10.59 1.64 9.99
CA SER A 56 -10.66 0.51 10.91
C SER A 56 -9.25 0.01 11.26
N LYS A 57 -9.17 -0.77 12.33
CA LYS A 57 -7.92 -1.43 12.71
C LYS A 57 -7.36 -2.26 11.55
N LYS A 58 -8.23 -2.96 10.81
CA LYS A 58 -7.84 -3.84 9.70
C LYS A 58 -7.13 -3.08 8.58
N VAL A 59 -7.66 -1.92 8.16
CA VAL A 59 -7.01 -1.08 7.14
C VAL A 59 -5.66 -0.54 7.64
N LEU A 60 -5.60 -0.10 8.92
CA LEU A 60 -4.36 0.38 9.51
C LEU A 60 -3.30 -0.73 9.65
N ASP A 61 -3.71 -1.97 9.91
CA ASP A 61 -2.79 -3.11 9.98
C ASP A 61 -2.24 -3.42 8.57
N VAL A 62 -3.09 -3.44 7.54
CA VAL A 62 -2.64 -3.59 6.14
C VAL A 62 -1.64 -2.49 5.75
N MET A 63 -1.90 -1.23 6.10
CA MET A 63 -0.94 -0.15 5.83
C MET A 63 0.43 -0.39 6.48
N ARG A 64 0.45 -0.95 7.70
CA ARG A 64 1.69 -1.27 8.41
C ARG A 64 2.44 -2.42 7.76
N ASP A 65 1.70 -3.48 7.40
CA ASP A 65 2.27 -4.66 6.76
C ASP A 65 2.90 -4.29 5.41
N VAL A 66 2.20 -3.51 4.58
CA VAL A 66 2.72 -3.04 3.29
C VAL A 66 3.94 -2.14 3.48
N ASN A 67 3.89 -1.19 4.42
CA ASN A 67 5.06 -0.35 4.71
C ASN A 67 6.26 -1.19 5.17
N TYR A 68 6.04 -2.21 5.97
CA TYR A 68 7.10 -3.15 6.38
C TYR A 68 7.67 -3.91 5.18
N PHE A 69 6.82 -4.44 4.28
CA PHE A 69 7.30 -5.12 3.08
C PHE A 69 8.07 -4.20 2.14
N CYS A 70 7.65 -2.93 2.00
CA CYS A 70 8.41 -1.94 1.25
C CYS A 70 9.78 -1.67 1.87
N GLN A 71 9.86 -1.54 3.20
CA GLN A 71 11.14 -1.38 3.89
C GLN A 71 12.04 -2.61 3.69
N LEU A 72 11.49 -3.80 3.83
CA LEU A 72 12.23 -5.04 3.59
C LEU A 72 12.74 -5.14 2.15
N ALA A 73 11.93 -4.78 1.17
CA ALA A 73 12.33 -4.75 -0.24
C ALA A 73 13.44 -3.72 -0.49
N GLN A 74 13.38 -2.56 0.18
CA GLN A 74 14.42 -1.54 0.13
C GLN A 74 15.74 -2.04 0.74
N GLU A 75 15.69 -2.71 1.89
CA GLU A 75 16.86 -3.29 2.55
C GLU A 75 17.52 -4.39 1.68
N LEU A 76 16.72 -5.24 1.05
CA LEU A 76 17.22 -6.36 0.23
C LEU A 76 17.87 -5.91 -1.08
N GLN A 77 17.33 -4.90 -1.74
CA GLN A 77 17.78 -4.45 -3.08
C GLN A 77 18.65 -3.19 -3.02
N GLY A 78 18.51 -2.40 -1.97
CA GLY A 78 19.18 -1.12 -1.81
C GLY A 78 18.49 0.05 -2.54
N GLU A 79 18.77 1.25 -2.08
CA GLU A 79 18.15 2.49 -2.57
C GLU A 79 18.50 2.77 -4.05
N THR A 80 19.75 2.54 -4.43
CA THR A 80 20.22 2.74 -5.81
C THR A 80 19.48 1.87 -6.82
N TYR A 81 19.19 0.62 -6.47
CA TYR A 81 18.39 -0.27 -7.33
C TYR A 81 17.00 0.33 -7.59
N TRP A 82 16.31 0.74 -6.54
CA TRP A 82 14.97 1.29 -6.69
C TRP A 82 14.98 2.65 -7.40
N ALA A 83 15.94 3.52 -7.11
CA ALA A 83 16.07 4.80 -7.81
C ALA A 83 16.22 4.60 -9.33
N LYS A 84 17.09 3.69 -9.75
CA LYS A 84 17.26 3.32 -11.17
C LYS A 84 15.99 2.75 -11.77
N ARG A 85 15.29 1.91 -11.02
CA ARG A 85 14.05 1.25 -11.46
C ARG A 85 12.92 2.23 -11.77
N TYR A 86 12.97 3.43 -11.19
CA TYR A 86 11.96 4.49 -11.36
C TYR A 86 12.40 5.67 -12.24
N GLU A 87 13.51 5.54 -12.98
CA GLU A 87 13.96 6.57 -13.93
C GLU A 87 12.89 6.89 -14.99
N TRP A 88 12.10 5.91 -15.39
CA TRP A 88 10.99 6.08 -16.32
C TRP A 88 9.95 7.12 -15.85
N ILE A 89 9.78 7.32 -14.54
CA ILE A 89 8.83 8.31 -14.01
C ILE A 89 9.26 9.73 -14.41
N ARG A 90 10.57 10.00 -14.41
CA ARG A 90 11.11 11.28 -14.85
C ARG A 90 10.84 11.49 -16.34
N GLU A 91 11.13 10.48 -17.15
CA GLU A 91 10.89 10.53 -18.59
C GLU A 91 9.40 10.65 -18.91
N ALA A 92 8.55 9.93 -18.18
CA ALA A 92 7.11 10.04 -18.32
C ALA A 92 6.61 11.45 -17.98
N LYS A 93 7.09 12.08 -16.92
CA LYS A 93 6.72 13.46 -16.55
C LYS A 93 7.08 14.48 -17.62
N GLU A 94 8.20 14.31 -18.29
CA GLU A 94 8.62 15.20 -19.37
C GLU A 94 7.74 15.05 -20.63
N LYS A 95 7.20 13.84 -20.86
CA LYS A 95 6.34 13.50 -21.99
C LYS A 95 4.84 13.75 -21.76
N ILE A 96 4.40 13.85 -20.51
CA ILE A 96 2.98 14.07 -20.13
C ILE A 96 2.58 15.55 -20.33
N ASN A 97 2.88 16.14 -21.46
CA ASN A 97 2.23 17.39 -21.86
C ASN A 97 0.85 17.17 -22.48
N ASP A 98 0.48 15.92 -22.77
CA ASP A 98 -0.80 15.53 -23.35
C ASP A 98 -1.36 14.30 -22.62
N ASN A 99 -2.32 14.54 -21.73
CA ASN A 99 -3.02 13.48 -20.98
C ASN A 99 -3.77 12.50 -21.90
N HIS A 100 -4.04 12.87 -23.17
CA HIS A 100 -4.81 12.03 -24.08
C HIS A 100 -4.03 10.83 -24.62
N THR A 101 -2.72 10.88 -24.64
CA THR A 101 -1.88 9.78 -25.17
C THR A 101 -1.13 9.00 -24.09
N PHE A 102 -1.12 9.48 -22.84
CA PHE A 102 -0.38 8.83 -21.76
C PHE A 102 -0.81 7.38 -21.51
N HIS A 103 -2.10 7.08 -21.61
CA HIS A 103 -2.60 5.71 -21.42
C HIS A 103 -2.08 4.73 -22.50
N LEU A 104 -1.87 5.21 -23.73
CA LEU A 104 -1.28 4.39 -24.80
C LEU A 104 0.21 4.13 -24.54
N GLN A 105 0.94 5.16 -24.15
CA GLN A 105 2.36 5.03 -23.78
C GLN A 105 2.54 4.09 -22.59
N LEU A 106 1.65 4.17 -21.59
CA LEU A 106 1.70 3.27 -20.44
C LEU A 106 1.42 1.81 -20.86
N ARG A 107 0.47 1.56 -21.75
CA ARG A 107 0.23 0.21 -22.30
C ARG A 107 1.44 -0.33 -23.05
N GLU A 108 2.09 0.51 -23.85
CA GLU A 108 3.32 0.15 -24.55
C GLU A 108 4.44 -0.21 -23.57
N MET A 109 4.64 0.60 -22.53
CA MET A 109 5.62 0.30 -21.46
C MET A 109 5.32 -1.01 -20.73
N LEU A 110 4.06 -1.32 -20.51
CA LEU A 110 3.60 -2.55 -19.85
C LEU A 110 3.63 -3.77 -20.81
N ASN A 111 3.75 -3.52 -22.11
CA ASN A 111 3.66 -4.55 -23.14
C ASN A 111 2.37 -5.37 -23.05
N ILE A 112 1.26 -4.67 -22.86
CA ILE A 112 -0.09 -5.23 -22.89
C ILE A 112 -0.93 -4.36 -23.84
N ASP A 113 -1.14 -4.82 -25.04
CA ASP A 113 -2.01 -4.18 -26.00
C ASP A 113 -3.49 -4.55 -25.79
N ILE A 114 -4.35 -3.99 -26.63
CA ILE A 114 -5.81 -4.25 -26.53
C ILE A 114 -6.13 -5.67 -27.00
N GLU A 115 -5.43 -6.17 -28.02
CA GLU A 115 -5.60 -7.52 -28.53
C GLU A 115 -5.23 -8.55 -27.48
N ASP A 116 -4.11 -8.36 -26.75
CA ASP A 116 -3.71 -9.21 -25.62
C ASP A 116 -4.80 -9.23 -24.53
N GLN A 117 -5.31 -8.05 -24.18
CA GLN A 117 -6.35 -7.93 -23.16
C GLN A 117 -7.64 -8.65 -23.53
N LEU A 118 -8.04 -8.61 -24.80
CA LEU A 118 -9.24 -9.29 -25.30
C LEU A 118 -9.11 -10.82 -25.29
N GLN A 119 -7.89 -11.36 -25.20
CA GLN A 119 -7.62 -12.79 -25.13
C GLN A 119 -7.63 -13.34 -23.70
N PHE A 120 -7.74 -12.49 -22.68
CA PHE A 120 -7.79 -12.99 -21.30
C PHE A 120 -9.04 -13.84 -21.08
N THR A 121 -8.84 -15.05 -20.58
CA THR A 121 -9.90 -16.06 -20.41
C THR A 121 -10.65 -15.93 -19.09
N SER A 122 -10.08 -15.19 -18.13
CA SER A 122 -10.68 -14.97 -16.80
C SER A 122 -10.17 -13.70 -16.15
N ASP A 123 -10.94 -13.17 -15.20
CA ASP A 123 -10.56 -12.00 -14.39
C ASP A 123 -9.27 -12.25 -13.59
N TYR A 124 -9.08 -13.48 -13.12
CA TYR A 124 -7.85 -13.86 -12.40
C TYR A 124 -6.64 -13.82 -13.34
N GLU A 125 -6.77 -14.29 -14.56
CA GLU A 125 -5.70 -14.21 -15.56
C GLU A 125 -5.39 -12.75 -15.90
N ALA A 126 -6.42 -11.94 -16.15
CA ALA A 126 -6.28 -10.50 -16.39
C ALA A 126 -5.52 -9.82 -15.24
N TYR A 127 -5.98 -10.01 -13.99
CA TYR A 127 -5.31 -9.47 -12.82
C TYR A 127 -3.85 -9.90 -12.73
N ARG A 128 -3.56 -11.18 -12.92
CA ARG A 128 -2.20 -11.72 -12.85
C ARG A 128 -1.30 -11.12 -13.93
N LYS A 129 -1.79 -10.98 -15.17
CA LYS A 129 -1.04 -10.39 -16.28
C LYS A 129 -0.72 -8.92 -16.02
N TRP A 130 -1.73 -8.15 -15.63
CA TRP A 130 -1.55 -6.73 -15.29
C TRP A 130 -0.59 -6.56 -14.11
N ARG A 131 -0.77 -7.33 -13.04
CA ARG A 131 0.11 -7.29 -11.88
C ARG A 131 1.56 -7.55 -12.26
N LEU A 132 1.84 -8.64 -12.95
CA LEU A 132 3.20 -8.98 -13.38
C LEU A 132 3.80 -7.90 -14.30
N ALA A 133 3.04 -7.38 -15.24
CA ALA A 133 3.51 -6.31 -16.09
C ALA A 133 3.90 -5.05 -15.29
N VAL A 134 3.09 -4.64 -14.33
CA VAL A 134 3.37 -3.48 -13.47
C VAL A 134 4.60 -3.75 -12.58
N GLU A 135 4.67 -4.92 -11.95
CA GLU A 135 5.81 -5.28 -11.09
C GLU A 135 7.12 -5.38 -11.89
N ASP A 136 7.10 -6.05 -13.04
CA ASP A 136 8.30 -6.32 -13.85
C ASP A 136 8.76 -5.09 -14.65
N ARG A 137 7.83 -4.36 -15.26
CA ARG A 137 8.16 -3.25 -16.15
C ARG A 137 8.31 -1.93 -15.42
N LEU A 138 7.41 -1.62 -14.50
CA LEU A 138 7.42 -0.35 -13.77
C LEU A 138 8.12 -0.44 -12.41
N GLY A 139 8.36 -1.64 -11.88
CA GLY A 139 8.97 -1.84 -10.58
C GLY A 139 8.05 -1.51 -9.40
N ILE A 140 6.77 -1.26 -9.64
CA ILE A 140 5.80 -0.92 -8.60
C ILE A 140 5.34 -2.22 -7.93
N LEU A 141 5.47 -2.31 -6.61
CA LEU A 141 5.01 -3.48 -5.86
C LEU A 141 3.49 -3.49 -5.77
N ILE A 142 2.86 -4.64 -6.05
CA ILE A 142 1.41 -4.79 -5.95
C ILE A 142 1.06 -5.75 -4.83
N PHE A 143 0.29 -5.27 -3.86
CA PHE A 143 -0.22 -6.04 -2.75
C PHE A 143 -1.73 -6.18 -2.83
N GLN A 144 -2.24 -7.36 -2.47
CA GLN A 144 -3.66 -7.64 -2.41
C GLN A 144 -4.03 -8.10 -1.01
N PHE A 145 -4.90 -7.34 -0.35
CA PHE A 145 -5.37 -7.64 1.00
C PHE A 145 -6.89 -7.52 1.12
N PRO A 146 -7.54 -8.39 1.91
CA PRO A 146 -8.96 -8.24 2.18
C PRO A 146 -9.18 -7.10 3.18
N MET A 147 -9.87 -6.05 2.73
CA MET A 147 -10.22 -4.86 3.52
C MET A 147 -11.73 -4.63 3.52
N PRO A 148 -12.29 -3.84 4.47
CA PRO A 148 -13.71 -3.48 4.44
C PRO A 148 -14.05 -2.68 3.17
N ILE A 149 -15.00 -3.19 2.38
CA ILE A 149 -15.40 -2.60 1.08
C ILE A 149 -15.85 -1.15 1.22
N LYS A 150 -16.56 -0.82 2.30
CA LYS A 150 -17.10 0.53 2.55
C LYS A 150 -16.02 1.54 2.94
N GLU A 151 -14.80 1.10 3.26
CA GLU A 151 -13.74 1.99 3.72
C GLU A 151 -12.75 2.33 2.62
N VAL A 152 -12.34 1.35 1.80
CA VAL A 152 -11.29 1.57 0.81
C VAL A 152 -11.32 0.50 -0.29
N GLU A 153 -11.20 0.92 -1.54
CA GLU A 153 -10.99 0.02 -2.68
C GLU A 153 -9.51 -0.29 -2.90
N GLY A 154 -8.67 0.69 -2.68
CA GLY A 154 -7.23 0.59 -2.78
C GLY A 154 -6.54 1.88 -2.40
N PHE A 155 -5.23 1.83 -2.25
CA PHE A 155 -4.39 2.99 -1.95
C PHE A 155 -2.96 2.78 -2.44
N CYS A 156 -2.19 3.87 -2.54
CA CYS A 156 -0.82 3.83 -3.03
C CYS A 156 0.16 4.43 -2.02
N PHE A 157 1.33 3.83 -1.91
CA PHE A 157 2.49 4.40 -1.24
C PHE A 157 3.44 4.97 -2.29
N THR A 158 3.61 6.29 -2.30
CA THR A 158 4.40 7.03 -3.30
C THR A 158 5.42 7.99 -2.69
N GLU A 159 5.53 8.04 -1.36
CA GLU A 159 6.43 8.98 -0.67
C GLU A 159 7.86 8.46 -0.54
N LYS A 160 8.02 7.15 -0.43
CA LYS A 160 9.32 6.48 -0.27
C LYS A 160 9.42 5.34 -1.27
N LEU A 161 10.64 5.01 -1.65
CA LEU A 161 10.94 3.84 -2.49
C LEU A 161 10.97 2.56 -1.65
N PRO A 162 10.53 1.43 -2.20
CA PRO A 162 9.82 1.27 -3.47
C PRO A 162 8.37 1.75 -3.40
N TYR A 163 7.83 2.16 -4.56
CA TYR A 163 6.41 2.49 -4.65
C TYR A 163 5.54 1.24 -4.59
N ALA A 164 4.36 1.37 -4.01
CA ALA A 164 3.45 0.24 -3.87
C ALA A 164 2.00 0.64 -4.12
N ILE A 165 1.26 -0.28 -4.75
CA ILE A 165 -0.19 -0.22 -4.94
C ILE A 165 -0.80 -1.32 -4.08
N VAL A 166 -1.84 -1.00 -3.33
CA VAL A 166 -2.60 -1.95 -2.53
C VAL A 166 -4.01 -2.03 -3.06
N VAL A 167 -4.45 -3.23 -3.39
CA VAL A 167 -5.78 -3.52 -3.94
C VAL A 167 -6.59 -4.28 -2.89
N ASN A 168 -7.84 -3.91 -2.72
CA ASN A 168 -8.74 -4.63 -1.81
C ASN A 168 -9.29 -5.89 -2.48
N SER A 169 -8.91 -7.06 -1.98
CA SER A 169 -9.35 -8.34 -2.52
C SER A 169 -10.84 -8.69 -2.25
N ASN A 170 -11.52 -7.91 -1.44
CA ASN A 170 -12.96 -8.08 -1.23
C ASN A 170 -13.82 -7.39 -2.31
N TYR A 171 -13.21 -6.59 -3.19
CA TYR A 171 -13.88 -6.11 -4.39
C TYR A 171 -13.86 -7.20 -5.46
N ASN A 172 -14.99 -7.34 -6.17
CA ASN A 172 -15.02 -8.17 -7.36
C ASN A 172 -14.16 -7.53 -8.45
N TYR A 173 -13.47 -8.35 -9.25
CA TYR A 173 -12.56 -7.92 -10.32
C TYR A 173 -13.26 -7.24 -11.52
N TYR A 174 -14.55 -6.93 -11.42
CA TYR A 174 -15.38 -6.37 -12.49
C TYR A 174 -15.31 -4.83 -12.63
N TYR A 175 -14.42 -4.16 -11.88
CA TYR A 175 -14.31 -2.69 -11.96
C TYR A 175 -12.92 -2.22 -12.35
#